data_87c1b89ffc652dddd362e7732663d732
#
_entry.id   87c1b89ffc652dddd362e7732663d732
#
_cell.length_a   1.000
_cell.length_b   1.000
_cell.length_c   1.000
_cell.angle_alpha   90.00
_cell.angle_beta   90.00
_cell.angle_gamma   90.00
#
_symmetry.space_group_name_H-M   'P 1'
#
loop_
_entity.id
_entity.type
_entity.pdbx_description
1 polymer ?
#
loop_
_entity_poly.entity_id
_entity_poly.type
_entity_poly.pdbx_seq_one_letter_code
_entity_poly.pdbx_strand_id
1 'polypeptide(L)'
;MSAMMGARLDLAPFLLSPSPSPLRPSPALRLRTSSPAAEGSRVLAPRAAAAAATAVSAKPAAAAPLSADRSVVRLGLPSKGRMAELTLSLLKSCQLSVRQLNPRQYTADIPQVPNLEVWFQRPTDIVRKLCSGDLDLGIVGYDIISEYAQGNDDLVIIHDALDFGHCRLSLAVPKEGIFDSINTLEDLLNMPQWTEERPMRVVTGFGYMGMADAIVDLVSSGTTLRENNLKEIEGGVILESQATLVASKKSLNRREGVLEISHEMLERLEAHLTASGKIMVTANMRGNSAEEVAERVLSQTSLCGLQGPTISPVYCTLDGNVAVDYYAINVVVPQKSLYKSIQQLRSIGGSGVLVSKLTYIFDEETPRWRKLLSELGM
;
A
#
# COMPACT_ATOMS: atom_id res chain seq x y z
N MET A 1 22.05 -30.85 32.83
CA MET A 1 22.63 -29.50 32.85
C MET A 1 23.16 -29.25 31.46
N SER A 2 22.34 -28.64 30.62
CA SER A 2 22.67 -28.35 29.22
C SER A 2 22.70 -26.83 29.07
N ALA A 3 23.86 -26.29 28.76
CA ALA A 3 24.08 -24.89 28.53
C ALA A 3 23.56 -24.55 27.12
N MET A 4 22.44 -23.86 27.01
CA MET A 4 22.03 -23.20 25.80
C MET A 4 22.91 -21.96 25.60
N MET A 5 23.84 -22.03 24.66
CA MET A 5 24.51 -20.86 24.12
C MET A 5 23.55 -20.19 23.15
N GLY A 6 22.90 -19.12 23.61
CA GLY A 6 22.09 -18.28 22.77
C GLY A 6 22.97 -17.42 21.84
N ALA A 7 22.94 -17.68 20.55
CA ALA A 7 23.45 -16.74 19.57
C ALA A 7 22.60 -15.46 19.65
N ARG A 8 23.17 -14.39 20.21
CA ARG A 8 22.57 -13.05 20.13
C ARG A 8 22.75 -12.53 18.71
N LEU A 9 21.67 -12.38 17.99
CA LEU A 9 21.59 -11.46 16.85
C LEU A 9 21.70 -10.06 17.44
N ASP A 10 22.89 -9.47 17.45
CA ASP A 10 23.05 -8.04 17.65
C ASP A 10 22.56 -7.34 16.38
N LEU A 11 21.24 -7.12 16.31
CA LEU A 11 20.65 -6.11 15.45
C LEU A 11 21.05 -4.77 16.08
N ALA A 12 22.20 -4.25 15.65
CA ALA A 12 22.60 -2.90 16.00
C ALA A 12 21.44 -1.96 15.61
N PRO A 13 21.03 -1.05 16.52
CA PRO A 13 20.01 -0.05 16.17
C PRO A 13 20.53 0.75 14.98
N PHE A 14 19.67 0.98 13.98
CA PHE A 14 19.94 1.82 12.83
C PHE A 14 20.42 3.20 13.30
N LEU A 15 21.74 3.36 13.41
CA LEU A 15 22.35 4.63 13.62
C LEU A 15 22.31 5.38 12.28
N LEU A 16 21.54 6.44 12.26
CA LEU A 16 21.55 7.48 11.24
C LEU A 16 23.02 7.85 10.90
N SER A 17 23.46 7.52 9.70
CA SER A 17 24.71 8.01 9.16
C SER A 17 24.62 9.53 9.00
N PRO A 18 25.61 10.29 9.47
CA PRO A 18 25.65 11.73 9.21
C PRO A 18 25.86 11.97 7.71
N SER A 19 25.25 13.03 7.23
CA SER A 19 25.37 13.55 5.86
C SER A 19 26.82 13.60 5.39
N PRO A 20 27.14 13.22 4.14
CA PRO A 20 28.49 13.32 3.63
C PRO A 20 28.90 14.80 3.49
N SER A 21 30.00 15.14 4.15
CA SER A 21 30.71 16.38 3.93
C SER A 21 31.26 16.43 2.50
N PRO A 22 31.42 17.62 1.89
CA PRO A 22 31.85 17.75 0.49
C PRO A 22 33.28 17.23 0.32
N LEU A 23 33.47 16.30 -0.61
CA LEU A 23 34.74 15.75 -1.02
C LEU A 23 35.61 16.86 -1.67
N ARG A 24 36.82 17.01 -1.17
CA ARG A 24 37.89 17.80 -1.83
C ARG A 24 38.25 17.12 -3.15
N PRO A 25 38.54 17.89 -4.22
CA PRO A 25 38.97 17.32 -5.49
C PRO A 25 40.40 16.75 -5.38
N SER A 26 40.57 15.48 -5.75
CA SER A 26 41.87 14.85 -5.96
C SER A 26 42.47 15.26 -7.31
N PRO A 27 43.82 15.32 -7.44
CA PRO A 27 44.47 15.88 -8.60
C PRO A 27 44.32 14.99 -9.84
N ALA A 28 44.02 15.63 -10.95
CA ALA A 28 43.87 15.04 -12.27
C ALA A 28 45.17 14.40 -12.79
N LEU A 29 45.09 13.14 -13.18
CA LEU A 29 46.11 12.43 -13.96
C LEU A 29 46.06 12.94 -15.40
N ARG A 30 47.14 13.64 -15.83
CA ARG A 30 47.31 14.10 -17.22
C ARG A 30 47.75 12.93 -18.08
N LEU A 31 46.90 12.48 -18.99
CA LEU A 31 47.33 11.70 -20.17
C LEU A 31 47.67 12.63 -21.33
N ARG A 32 48.93 12.58 -21.74
CA ARG A 32 49.43 13.22 -22.96
C ARG A 32 49.00 12.35 -24.14
N THR A 33 48.34 12.95 -25.13
CA THR A 33 48.33 12.44 -26.51
C THR A 33 48.75 13.55 -27.45
N SER A 34 49.70 13.23 -28.29
CA SER A 34 50.37 14.06 -29.26
C SER A 34 49.50 14.28 -30.52
N SER A 35 49.73 15.44 -31.12
CA SER A 35 49.21 16.07 -32.34
C SER A 35 49.26 15.21 -33.62
N PRO A 36 48.70 15.70 -34.76
CA PRO A 36 49.28 16.83 -35.49
C PRO A 36 48.29 17.85 -36.10
N ALA A 37 48.90 18.93 -36.55
CA ALA A 37 48.34 20.15 -37.07
C ALA A 37 47.66 20.01 -38.44
N ALA A 38 46.72 20.92 -38.73
CA ALA A 38 46.51 21.50 -40.06
C ALA A 38 45.79 22.86 -39.95
N GLU A 39 46.25 23.72 -40.80
CA GLU A 39 46.09 25.16 -40.99
C GLU A 39 44.66 25.68 -41.19
N GLY A 40 44.51 26.94 -40.76
CA GLY A 40 43.94 28.00 -41.61
C GLY A 40 42.44 28.28 -41.52
N SER A 41 42.06 29.34 -40.82
CA SER A 41 41.36 30.48 -41.43
C SER A 41 40.96 31.54 -40.40
N ARG A 42 41.33 32.80 -40.71
CA ARG A 42 40.92 34.02 -39.99
C ARG A 42 39.46 34.33 -40.25
N VAL A 43 38.68 34.68 -39.23
CA VAL A 43 37.58 35.66 -39.31
C VAL A 43 37.31 36.27 -37.91
N LEU A 44 37.55 37.54 -37.79
CA LEU A 44 36.91 38.65 -37.06
C LEU A 44 36.11 38.34 -35.77
N ALA A 45 36.60 38.93 -34.66
CA ALA A 45 35.86 39.17 -33.44
C ALA A 45 34.89 40.35 -33.54
N PRO A 46 33.75 40.34 -32.85
CA PRO A 46 33.10 41.56 -32.40
C PRO A 46 33.15 41.75 -30.89
N ARG A 47 33.38 42.99 -30.57
CA ARG A 47 33.45 43.71 -29.32
C ARG A 47 32.60 43.19 -28.17
N ALA A 48 33.21 43.10 -26.99
CA ALA A 48 32.56 42.99 -25.70
C ALA A 48 31.74 44.22 -25.36
N ALA A 49 30.47 44.01 -25.01
CA ALA A 49 29.66 44.97 -24.26
C ALA A 49 29.55 44.45 -22.82
N ALA A 50 30.12 45.20 -21.89
CA ALA A 50 30.04 44.95 -20.47
C ALA A 50 28.59 45.27 -20.01
N ALA A 51 27.82 44.20 -19.64
CA ALA A 51 26.61 44.37 -18.87
C ALA A 51 26.93 44.06 -17.42
N ALA A 52 26.74 45.06 -16.56
CA ALA A 52 26.89 44.97 -15.12
C ALA A 52 25.82 44.01 -14.58
N ALA A 53 26.25 42.86 -14.06
CA ALA A 53 25.42 41.96 -13.32
C ALA A 53 25.22 42.52 -11.90
N THR A 54 24.04 43.09 -11.64
CA THR A 54 23.55 43.35 -10.29
C THR A 54 23.32 42.01 -9.62
N ALA A 55 24.17 41.69 -8.66
CA ALA A 55 23.96 40.55 -7.75
C ALA A 55 22.71 40.83 -6.90
N VAL A 56 21.59 40.19 -7.28
CA VAL A 56 20.43 40.08 -6.41
C VAL A 56 20.79 39.03 -5.36
N SER A 57 21.11 39.51 -4.16
CA SER A 57 21.22 38.68 -2.96
C SER A 57 19.90 37.92 -2.74
N ALA A 58 19.89 36.64 -3.08
CA ALA A 58 18.79 35.77 -2.72
C ALA A 58 18.77 35.62 -1.19
N LYS A 59 17.88 36.35 -0.54
CA LYS A 59 17.52 36.18 0.84
C LYS A 59 17.11 34.69 1.02
N PRO A 60 17.64 33.95 2.02
CA PRO A 60 17.16 32.60 2.27
C PRO A 60 15.65 32.66 2.49
N ALA A 61 14.91 31.89 1.72
CA ALA A 61 13.48 31.76 1.92
C ALA A 61 13.26 31.31 3.37
N ALA A 62 12.66 32.19 4.16
CA ALA A 62 12.24 31.86 5.50
C ALA A 62 11.32 30.63 5.39
N ALA A 63 11.61 29.60 6.20
CA ALA A 63 10.73 28.46 6.35
C ALA A 63 9.31 28.98 6.60
N ALA A 64 8.39 28.61 5.70
CA ALA A 64 7.00 29.01 5.86
C ALA A 64 6.53 28.59 7.25
N PRO A 65 5.82 29.44 7.99
CA PRO A 65 5.32 29.07 9.31
C PRO A 65 4.47 27.83 9.17
N LEU A 66 4.67 26.86 10.07
CA LEU A 66 3.86 25.65 10.22
C LEU A 66 2.38 26.07 10.14
N SER A 67 1.70 25.68 9.06
CA SER A 67 0.39 26.22 8.73
C SER A 67 -0.69 25.55 9.58
N ALA A 68 -0.82 26.00 10.85
CA ALA A 68 -1.95 25.62 11.71
C ALA A 68 -3.30 26.11 11.15
N ASP A 69 -3.29 26.98 10.16
CA ASP A 69 -4.43 27.80 9.72
C ASP A 69 -4.88 27.57 8.26
N ARG A 70 -4.55 26.41 7.67
CA ARG A 70 -5.06 26.08 6.33
C ARG A 70 -6.44 25.42 6.41
N SER A 71 -7.38 25.88 5.60
CA SER A 71 -8.74 25.32 5.48
C SER A 71 -8.82 24.05 4.64
N VAL A 72 -7.75 23.71 3.90
CA VAL A 72 -7.70 22.57 2.97
C VAL A 72 -6.96 21.40 3.59
N VAL A 73 -7.58 20.23 3.58
CA VAL A 73 -6.98 18.94 3.98
C VAL A 73 -6.08 18.44 2.88
N ARG A 74 -4.89 17.94 3.22
CA ARG A 74 -3.91 17.44 2.24
C ARG A 74 -3.72 15.94 2.35
N LEU A 75 -3.93 15.26 1.22
CA LEU A 75 -3.72 13.83 1.06
C LEU A 75 -2.44 13.57 0.25
N GLY A 76 -1.45 12.95 0.87
CA GLY A 76 -0.23 12.48 0.20
C GLY A 76 -0.46 11.20 -0.57
N LEU A 77 -0.16 11.18 -1.86
CA LEU A 77 -0.21 9.98 -2.69
C LEU A 77 1.16 9.69 -3.34
N PRO A 78 1.51 8.41 -3.58
CA PRO A 78 2.72 8.06 -4.31
C PRO A 78 2.73 8.71 -5.70
N SER A 79 3.87 9.32 -6.08
CA SER A 79 3.98 10.08 -7.33
C SER A 79 4.37 9.25 -8.55
N LYS A 80 4.89 8.04 -8.36
CA LYS A 80 5.43 7.20 -9.45
C LYS A 80 5.36 5.70 -9.14
N GLY A 81 5.45 4.91 -10.21
CA GLY A 81 5.55 3.46 -10.15
C GLY A 81 4.23 2.75 -9.86
N ARG A 82 4.32 1.45 -9.67
CA ARG A 82 3.13 0.58 -9.48
C ARG A 82 2.25 1.02 -8.33
N MET A 83 2.83 1.49 -7.22
CA MET A 83 2.06 2.00 -6.08
C MET A 83 1.17 3.17 -6.46
N ALA A 84 1.65 4.12 -7.28
CA ALA A 84 0.85 5.26 -7.74
C ALA A 84 -0.33 4.81 -8.60
N GLU A 85 -0.08 3.92 -9.56
CA GLU A 85 -1.12 3.40 -10.47
C GLU A 85 -2.21 2.65 -9.70
N LEU A 86 -1.82 1.76 -8.78
CA LEU A 86 -2.75 0.99 -7.96
C LEU A 86 -3.55 1.87 -6.99
N THR A 87 -2.89 2.88 -6.38
CA THR A 87 -3.56 3.86 -5.52
C THR A 87 -4.63 4.63 -6.28
N LEU A 88 -4.31 5.16 -7.46
CA LEU A 88 -5.28 5.90 -8.29
C LEU A 88 -6.42 5.00 -8.78
N SER A 89 -6.12 3.74 -9.10
CA SER A 89 -7.13 2.74 -9.48
C SER A 89 -8.08 2.44 -8.33
N LEU A 90 -7.57 2.22 -7.12
CA LEU A 90 -8.40 1.99 -5.93
C LEU A 90 -9.28 3.20 -5.63
N LEU A 91 -8.71 4.40 -5.55
CA LEU A 91 -9.47 5.62 -5.30
C LEU A 91 -10.58 5.82 -6.33
N LYS A 92 -10.29 5.60 -7.62
CA LYS A 92 -11.30 5.66 -8.68
C LYS A 92 -12.42 4.63 -8.47
N SER A 93 -12.09 3.41 -8.05
CA SER A 93 -13.08 2.37 -7.74
C SER A 93 -13.95 2.74 -6.53
N CYS A 94 -13.42 3.55 -5.61
CA CYS A 94 -14.14 4.11 -4.45
C CYS A 94 -14.87 5.42 -4.76
N GLN A 95 -15.05 5.79 -6.02
CA GLN A 95 -15.63 7.07 -6.45
C GLN A 95 -14.85 8.30 -5.93
N LEU A 96 -13.55 8.18 -5.76
CA LEU A 96 -12.64 9.25 -5.37
C LEU A 96 -11.70 9.54 -6.55
N SER A 97 -12.24 10.10 -7.63
CA SER A 97 -11.47 10.31 -8.86
C SER A 97 -10.51 11.49 -8.71
N VAL A 98 -9.22 11.20 -8.72
CA VAL A 98 -8.16 12.22 -8.67
C VAL A 98 -8.08 12.94 -10.02
N ARG A 99 -8.28 14.26 -10.01
CA ARG A 99 -8.24 15.11 -11.19
C ARG A 99 -7.03 16.03 -11.15
N GLN A 100 -6.06 15.75 -11.99
CA GLN A 100 -4.88 16.57 -12.16
C GLN A 100 -5.09 17.54 -13.33
N LEU A 101 -5.15 18.85 -13.04
CA LEU A 101 -5.38 19.86 -14.06
C LEU A 101 -4.19 20.04 -15.01
N ASN A 102 -2.98 19.84 -14.49
CA ASN A 102 -1.75 19.89 -15.27
C ASN A 102 -0.83 18.76 -14.85
N PRO A 103 -0.40 17.85 -15.77
CA PRO A 103 0.50 16.74 -15.47
C PRO A 103 1.87 17.13 -14.90
N ARG A 104 2.26 18.40 -15.02
CA ARG A 104 3.51 18.93 -14.43
C ARG A 104 3.35 19.44 -13.00
N GLN A 105 2.11 19.57 -12.52
CA GLN A 105 1.84 19.93 -11.13
C GLN A 105 1.88 18.68 -10.25
N TYR A 106 2.43 18.84 -9.07
CA TYR A 106 2.45 17.77 -8.05
C TYR A 106 1.20 17.77 -7.17
N THR A 107 0.18 18.55 -7.54
CA THR A 107 -1.10 18.66 -6.84
C THR A 107 -2.26 18.29 -7.77
N ALA A 108 -3.34 17.81 -7.15
CA ALA A 108 -4.60 17.47 -7.80
C ALA A 108 -5.76 17.66 -6.82
N ASP A 109 -6.99 17.60 -7.31
CA ASP A 109 -8.20 17.63 -6.51
C ASP A 109 -9.00 16.34 -6.66
N ILE A 110 -9.86 16.06 -5.67
CA ILE A 110 -10.88 15.03 -5.71
C ILE A 110 -12.23 15.75 -5.66
N PRO A 111 -12.89 15.98 -6.80
CA PRO A 111 -14.12 16.79 -6.85
C PRO A 111 -15.26 16.27 -5.98
N GLN A 112 -15.22 14.98 -5.64
CA GLN A 112 -16.23 14.32 -4.80
C GLN A 112 -16.09 14.65 -3.32
N VAL A 113 -14.92 15.13 -2.88
CA VAL A 113 -14.65 15.50 -1.49
C VAL A 113 -14.18 16.96 -1.45
N PRO A 114 -15.05 17.90 -1.14
CA PRO A 114 -14.67 19.31 -1.03
C PRO A 114 -13.57 19.53 0.02
N ASN A 115 -12.71 20.51 -0.20
CA ASN A 115 -11.60 20.86 0.68
C ASN A 115 -10.52 19.78 0.84
N LEU A 116 -10.44 18.78 -0.06
CA LEU A 116 -9.39 17.79 -0.11
C LEU A 116 -8.47 18.05 -1.31
N GLU A 117 -7.20 18.35 -1.05
CA GLU A 117 -6.14 18.52 -2.03
C GLU A 117 -5.20 17.31 -2.02
N VAL A 118 -4.92 16.75 -3.19
CA VAL A 118 -3.97 15.64 -3.36
C VAL A 118 -2.57 16.19 -3.63
N TRP A 119 -1.56 15.63 -2.96
CA TRP A 119 -0.15 15.93 -3.15
C TRP A 119 0.61 14.68 -3.56
N PHE A 120 1.14 14.68 -4.79
CA PHE A 120 1.98 13.59 -5.27
C PHE A 120 3.39 13.71 -4.72
N GLN A 121 3.81 12.72 -3.91
CA GLN A 121 5.09 12.72 -3.20
C GLN A 121 5.80 11.36 -3.34
N ARG A 122 7.07 11.31 -2.97
CA ARG A 122 7.76 10.03 -2.74
C ARG A 122 7.21 9.40 -1.44
N PRO A 123 7.15 8.06 -1.33
CA PRO A 123 6.64 7.40 -0.13
C PRO A 123 7.29 7.89 1.17
N THR A 124 8.61 8.01 1.20
CA THR A 124 9.36 8.53 2.35
C THR A 124 9.01 9.98 2.71
N ASP A 125 8.75 10.82 1.70
CA ASP A 125 8.36 12.22 1.92
C ASP A 125 6.92 12.32 2.43
N ILE A 126 6.03 11.39 2.06
CA ILE A 126 4.68 11.31 2.63
C ILE A 126 4.77 11.12 4.14
N VAL A 127 5.52 10.11 4.60
CA VAL A 127 5.68 9.83 6.04
C VAL A 127 6.27 11.02 6.78
N ARG A 128 7.37 11.60 6.27
CA ARG A 128 8.00 12.78 6.89
C ARG A 128 7.06 13.96 7.01
N LYS A 129 6.26 14.22 5.97
CA LYS A 129 5.29 15.33 5.94
C LYS A 129 4.07 15.09 6.80
N LEU A 130 3.66 13.86 7.01
CA LEU A 130 2.64 13.50 7.99
C LEU A 130 3.15 13.75 9.42
N CYS A 131 4.38 13.35 9.72
CA CYS A 131 5.02 13.62 11.02
C CYS A 131 5.19 15.14 11.29
N SER A 132 5.52 15.94 10.26
CA SER A 132 5.61 17.40 10.40
C SER A 132 4.26 18.11 10.41
N GLY A 133 3.17 17.48 10.00
CA GLY A 133 1.85 18.08 9.85
C GLY A 133 1.65 18.88 8.56
N ASP A 134 2.57 18.77 7.58
CA ASP A 134 2.41 19.36 6.25
C ASP A 134 1.39 18.61 5.39
N LEU A 135 1.24 17.31 5.63
CA LEU A 135 0.17 16.46 5.14
C LEU A 135 -0.69 16.00 6.32
N ASP A 136 -1.97 15.79 6.05
CA ASP A 136 -2.95 15.33 7.04
C ASP A 136 -3.20 13.83 6.92
N LEU A 137 -3.32 13.37 5.67
CA LEU A 137 -3.58 11.98 5.28
C LEU A 137 -2.53 11.51 4.27
N GLY A 138 -2.32 10.21 4.17
CA GLY A 138 -1.44 9.64 3.15
C GLY A 138 -1.71 8.18 2.86
N ILE A 139 -1.48 7.76 1.62
CA ILE A 139 -1.45 6.35 1.25
C ILE A 139 0.01 5.97 0.97
N VAL A 140 0.52 4.99 1.72
CA VAL A 140 1.92 4.58 1.67
C VAL A 140 2.07 3.12 2.10
N GLY A 141 3.15 2.45 1.72
CA GLY A 141 3.45 1.09 2.19
C GLY A 141 3.76 1.05 3.68
N TYR A 142 3.30 0.00 4.35
CA TYR A 142 3.56 -0.20 5.77
C TYR A 142 5.05 -0.34 6.10
N ASP A 143 5.86 -0.87 5.17
CA ASP A 143 7.32 -0.93 5.26
C ASP A 143 7.94 0.46 5.46
N ILE A 144 7.48 1.45 4.70
CA ILE A 144 7.97 2.83 4.79
C ILE A 144 7.56 3.48 6.12
N ILE A 145 6.34 3.21 6.61
CA ILE A 145 5.92 3.69 7.94
C ILE A 145 6.81 3.06 9.00
N SER A 146 7.03 1.76 8.94
CA SER A 146 7.85 1.03 9.91
C SER A 146 9.30 1.51 9.94
N GLU A 147 9.85 1.94 8.79
CA GLU A 147 11.22 2.44 8.69
C GLU A 147 11.35 3.89 9.16
N TYR A 148 10.44 4.77 8.72
CA TYR A 148 10.59 6.23 8.89
C TYR A 148 9.79 6.85 10.02
N ALA A 149 8.85 6.11 10.62
CA ALA A 149 8.03 6.58 11.72
C ALA A 149 8.35 5.91 13.08
N GLN A 150 9.42 5.13 13.18
CA GLN A 150 9.80 4.47 14.44
C GLN A 150 9.97 5.48 15.57
N GLY A 151 9.27 5.23 16.68
CA GLY A 151 9.30 6.11 17.86
C GLY A 151 8.54 7.43 17.70
N ASN A 152 7.73 7.57 16.65
CA ASN A 152 6.88 8.74 16.46
C ASN A 152 5.40 8.35 16.65
N ASP A 153 4.84 8.78 17.79
CA ASP A 153 3.42 8.56 18.14
C ASP A 153 2.46 9.51 17.41
N ASP A 154 2.98 10.36 16.51
CA ASP A 154 2.18 11.34 15.76
C ASP A 154 1.44 10.76 14.56
N LEU A 155 1.68 9.50 14.20
CA LEU A 155 0.97 8.80 13.11
C LEU A 155 -0.03 7.79 13.65
N VAL A 156 -1.15 7.69 12.96
CA VAL A 156 -2.17 6.67 13.20
C VAL A 156 -2.58 6.01 11.88
N ILE A 157 -2.67 4.69 11.89
CA ILE A 157 -3.11 3.92 10.73
C ILE A 157 -4.64 3.85 10.76
N ILE A 158 -5.28 4.51 9.77
CA ILE A 158 -6.72 4.50 9.59
C ILE A 158 -7.18 3.19 8.95
N HIS A 159 -6.47 2.73 7.91
CA HIS A 159 -6.74 1.46 7.24
C HIS A 159 -5.44 0.72 6.97
N ASP A 160 -5.29 -0.45 7.57
CA ASP A 160 -4.06 -1.25 7.59
C ASP A 160 -3.87 -2.16 6.36
N ALA A 161 -4.92 -2.37 5.55
CA ALA A 161 -4.92 -3.37 4.49
C ALA A 161 -5.72 -2.90 3.24
N LEU A 162 -5.11 -2.11 2.36
CA LEU A 162 -5.75 -1.62 1.12
C LEU A 162 -5.72 -2.65 -0.03
N ASP A 163 -5.28 -3.88 0.24
CA ASP A 163 -5.27 -5.04 -0.68
C ASP A 163 -4.44 -4.83 -1.96
N PHE A 164 -3.40 -4.00 -1.89
CA PHE A 164 -2.41 -3.87 -2.96
C PHE A 164 -1.02 -3.49 -2.42
N GLY A 165 -0.01 -3.58 -3.29
CA GLY A 165 1.37 -3.25 -2.93
C GLY A 165 2.02 -4.27 -1.99
N HIS A 166 1.51 -5.49 -1.96
CA HIS A 166 2.03 -6.55 -1.12
C HIS A 166 3.51 -6.82 -1.38
N CYS A 167 4.29 -6.75 -0.34
CA CYS A 167 5.69 -7.14 -0.31
C CYS A 167 6.06 -7.61 1.10
N ARG A 168 7.23 -8.22 1.21
CA ARG A 168 7.79 -8.62 2.50
C ARG A 168 9.27 -8.25 2.57
N LEU A 169 9.71 -7.80 3.71
CA LEU A 169 11.12 -7.64 4.02
C LEU A 169 11.64 -9.01 4.46
N SER A 170 12.49 -9.60 3.65
CA SER A 170 12.96 -10.98 3.84
C SER A 170 14.47 -11.08 3.85
N LEU A 171 14.97 -12.01 4.66
CA LEU A 171 16.33 -12.46 4.61
C LEU A 171 16.51 -13.44 3.45
N ALA A 172 17.48 -13.18 2.60
CA ALA A 172 17.83 -14.03 1.48
C ALA A 172 19.32 -14.36 1.46
N VAL A 173 19.64 -15.56 0.97
CA VAL A 173 20.99 -16.08 0.87
C VAL A 173 21.28 -16.53 -0.57
N PRO A 174 22.56 -16.67 -0.96
CA PRO A 174 22.91 -17.28 -2.25
C PRO A 174 22.32 -18.69 -2.39
N LYS A 175 21.98 -19.08 -3.62
CA LYS A 175 21.50 -20.44 -3.93
C LYS A 175 22.61 -21.45 -4.03
N GLU A 176 23.88 -21.03 -4.06
CA GLU A 176 25.04 -21.83 -4.36
C GLU A 176 26.07 -21.82 -3.22
N GLY A 177 27.05 -22.71 -3.31
CA GLY A 177 28.14 -22.80 -2.39
C GLY A 177 27.71 -23.32 -1.03
N ILE A 178 28.20 -22.69 0.03
CA ILE A 178 27.92 -23.10 1.42
C ILE A 178 26.44 -22.94 1.83
N PHE A 179 25.66 -22.21 1.06
CA PHE A 179 24.24 -21.95 1.31
C PHE A 179 23.29 -22.87 0.55
N ASP A 180 23.79 -23.77 -0.30
CA ASP A 180 22.96 -24.63 -1.15
C ASP A 180 21.93 -25.44 -0.34
N SER A 181 22.37 -26.05 0.77
CA SER A 181 21.52 -26.83 1.67
C SER A 181 20.74 -26.02 2.70
N ILE A 182 20.96 -24.70 2.79
CA ILE A 182 20.32 -23.83 3.79
C ILE A 182 18.96 -23.39 3.26
N ASN A 183 17.88 -23.80 3.93
CA ASN A 183 16.51 -23.47 3.55
C ASN A 183 15.72 -22.77 4.65
N THR A 184 16.17 -22.88 5.89
CA THR A 184 15.51 -22.28 7.05
C THR A 184 16.43 -21.31 7.79
N LEU A 185 15.85 -20.43 8.59
CA LEU A 185 16.60 -19.55 9.49
C LEU A 185 17.42 -20.37 10.51
N GLU A 186 16.87 -21.49 10.96
CA GLU A 186 17.57 -22.40 11.89
C GLU A 186 18.81 -23.03 11.24
N ASP A 187 18.70 -23.50 10.00
CA ASP A 187 19.87 -24.00 9.25
C ASP A 187 20.95 -22.93 9.15
N LEU A 188 20.54 -21.68 8.84
CA LEU A 188 21.48 -20.57 8.68
C LEU A 188 22.19 -20.23 10.00
N LEU A 189 21.46 -20.18 11.11
CA LEU A 189 22.02 -19.87 12.44
C LEU A 189 22.96 -20.94 12.96
N ASN A 190 22.74 -22.20 12.60
CA ASN A 190 23.54 -23.35 13.06
C ASN A 190 24.75 -23.65 12.16
N MET A 191 25.02 -22.84 11.15
CA MET A 191 26.18 -23.04 10.28
C MET A 191 27.49 -22.91 11.06
N PRO A 192 28.43 -23.88 10.95
CA PRO A 192 29.64 -23.96 11.79
C PRO A 192 30.63 -22.82 11.52
N GLN A 193 30.51 -22.09 10.44
CA GLN A 193 31.40 -20.97 10.11
C GLN A 193 31.10 -19.68 10.89
N TRP A 194 29.94 -19.60 11.58
CA TRP A 194 29.62 -18.44 12.41
C TRP A 194 30.29 -18.58 13.77
N THR A 195 31.23 -17.68 14.06
CA THR A 195 31.96 -17.61 15.34
C THR A 195 31.95 -16.18 15.84
N GLU A 196 32.36 -15.94 17.09
CA GLU A 196 32.55 -14.60 17.62
C GLU A 196 33.53 -13.76 16.79
N GLU A 197 34.55 -14.42 16.22
CA GLU A 197 35.55 -13.77 15.35
C GLU A 197 35.05 -13.57 13.90
N ARG A 198 34.08 -14.39 13.48
CA ARG A 198 33.48 -14.31 12.15
C ARG A 198 31.95 -14.32 12.26
N PRO A 199 31.31 -13.22 12.67
CA PRO A 199 29.88 -13.12 12.67
C PRO A 199 29.31 -13.08 11.23
N MET A 200 28.09 -13.55 11.05
CA MET A 200 27.35 -13.43 9.78
C MET A 200 27.16 -11.96 9.43
N ARG A 201 27.52 -11.58 8.21
CA ARG A 201 27.35 -10.22 7.69
C ARG A 201 26.08 -10.13 6.86
N VAL A 202 25.15 -9.34 7.35
CA VAL A 202 23.88 -9.07 6.66
C VAL A 202 23.89 -7.63 6.13
N VAL A 203 23.49 -7.45 4.89
CA VAL A 203 23.37 -6.13 4.28
C VAL A 203 21.93 -5.87 3.84
N THR A 204 21.58 -4.59 3.75
CA THR A 204 20.30 -4.11 3.23
C THR A 204 20.53 -3.26 1.99
N GLY A 205 19.62 -3.33 1.01
CA GLY A 205 19.72 -2.55 -0.22
C GLY A 205 20.83 -3.03 -1.17
N PHE A 206 21.52 -2.11 -1.85
CA PHE A 206 22.48 -2.40 -2.92
C PHE A 206 23.82 -3.01 -2.48
N GLY A 207 23.93 -3.54 -1.28
CA GLY A 207 25.19 -4.02 -0.68
C GLY A 207 25.74 -5.33 -1.24
N TYR A 208 25.15 -5.93 -2.26
CA TYR A 208 25.62 -7.19 -2.83
C TYR A 208 26.81 -6.95 -3.79
N MET A 209 28.02 -6.97 -3.24
CA MET A 209 29.27 -7.05 -4.01
C MET A 209 30.26 -8.02 -3.37
N GLY A 210 29.80 -9.23 -2.97
CA GLY A 210 30.67 -10.25 -2.39
C GLY A 210 31.19 -9.95 -0.98
N MET A 211 30.64 -8.93 -0.31
CA MET A 211 31.04 -8.52 1.03
C MET A 211 30.09 -8.95 2.13
N ALA A 212 28.94 -9.55 1.77
CA ALA A 212 27.94 -10.03 2.71
C ALA A 212 27.64 -11.50 2.53
N ASP A 213 27.20 -12.11 3.61
CA ASP A 213 26.83 -13.53 3.65
C ASP A 213 25.32 -13.70 3.38
N ALA A 214 24.52 -12.69 3.72
CA ALA A 214 23.09 -12.64 3.47
C ALA A 214 22.63 -11.20 3.17
N ILE A 215 21.44 -11.06 2.58
CA ILE A 215 20.81 -9.77 2.27
C ILE A 215 19.41 -9.72 2.90
N VAL A 216 19.04 -8.58 3.43
CA VAL A 216 17.66 -8.24 3.78
C VAL A 216 17.13 -7.25 2.75
N ASP A 217 16.11 -7.65 1.99
CA ASP A 217 15.54 -6.82 0.91
C ASP A 217 14.02 -7.00 0.81
N LEU A 218 13.38 -6.01 0.15
CA LEU A 218 11.94 -6.05 -0.12
C LEU A 218 11.63 -6.99 -1.28
N VAL A 219 10.88 -8.03 -0.99
CA VAL A 219 10.47 -9.06 -1.93
C VAL A 219 8.98 -8.95 -2.22
N SER A 220 8.62 -8.67 -3.47
CA SER A 220 7.25 -8.72 -3.96
C SER A 220 7.02 -10.01 -4.77
N SER A 221 7.55 -10.09 -5.99
CA SER A 221 7.44 -11.27 -6.86
C SER A 221 8.62 -12.24 -6.77
N GLY A 222 9.68 -11.87 -6.06
CA GLY A 222 10.93 -12.61 -5.98
C GLY A 222 11.76 -12.60 -7.28
N THR A 223 11.39 -11.77 -8.26
CA THR A 223 12.12 -11.72 -9.55
C THR A 223 13.55 -11.25 -9.35
N THR A 224 13.78 -10.17 -8.62
CA THR A 224 15.11 -9.64 -8.32
C THR A 224 16.00 -10.68 -7.63
N LEU A 225 15.44 -11.44 -6.68
CA LEU A 225 16.19 -12.51 -6.02
C LEU A 225 16.59 -13.60 -7.00
N ARG A 226 15.68 -14.03 -7.89
CA ARG A 226 15.97 -15.05 -8.91
C ARG A 226 17.05 -14.59 -9.89
N GLU A 227 16.96 -13.35 -10.36
CA GLU A 227 17.95 -12.75 -11.28
C GLU A 227 19.34 -12.62 -10.68
N ASN A 228 19.43 -12.50 -9.35
CA ASN A 228 20.70 -12.40 -8.62
C ASN A 228 21.11 -13.73 -7.95
N ASN A 229 20.50 -14.85 -8.35
CA ASN A 229 20.79 -16.20 -7.81
C ASN A 229 20.66 -16.28 -6.30
N LEU A 230 19.66 -15.59 -5.73
CA LEU A 230 19.33 -15.58 -4.31
C LEU A 230 18.06 -16.36 -4.03
N LYS A 231 17.93 -16.90 -2.82
CA LYS A 231 16.71 -17.53 -2.29
C LYS A 231 16.33 -16.95 -0.94
N GLU A 232 15.03 -16.79 -0.71
CA GLU A 232 14.50 -16.54 0.62
C GLU A 232 14.61 -17.83 1.44
N ILE A 233 14.74 -17.70 2.74
CA ILE A 233 14.75 -18.81 3.69
C ILE A 233 13.47 -18.81 4.53
N GLU A 234 12.96 -19.97 4.85
CA GLU A 234 11.82 -20.13 5.73
C GLU A 234 12.15 -19.59 7.14
N GLY A 235 11.22 -18.81 7.72
CA GLY A 235 11.46 -18.08 8.96
C GLY A 235 12.26 -16.78 8.78
N GLY A 236 12.70 -16.44 7.57
CA GLY A 236 13.47 -15.23 7.27
C GLY A 236 12.64 -13.97 6.98
N VAL A 237 11.31 -14.05 7.02
CA VAL A 237 10.43 -12.88 6.84
C VAL A 237 10.46 -12.02 8.10
N ILE A 238 10.88 -10.77 7.96
CA ILE A 238 11.03 -9.81 9.05
C ILE A 238 9.76 -8.94 9.18
N LEU A 239 9.19 -8.54 8.03
CA LEU A 239 8.04 -7.66 7.94
C LEU A 239 7.20 -8.01 6.71
N GLU A 240 5.89 -8.12 6.89
CA GLU A 240 4.93 -8.12 5.77
C GLU A 240 4.37 -6.71 5.61
N SER A 241 4.28 -6.25 4.36
CA SER A 241 3.83 -4.91 4.02
C SER A 241 2.82 -4.93 2.88
N GLN A 242 1.91 -3.98 2.96
CA GLN A 242 1.01 -3.60 1.89
C GLN A 242 0.68 -2.11 2.00
N ALA A 243 -0.08 -1.58 1.06
CA ALA A 243 -0.55 -0.20 1.12
C ALA A 243 -1.48 0.03 2.31
N THR A 244 -1.31 1.16 2.98
CA THR A 244 -2.09 1.59 4.15
C THR A 244 -2.56 3.03 3.95
N LEU A 245 -3.70 3.38 4.57
CA LEU A 245 -4.12 4.77 4.77
C LEU A 245 -3.68 5.19 6.18
N VAL A 246 -2.88 6.24 6.24
CA VAL A 246 -2.29 6.77 7.48
C VAL A 246 -2.62 8.24 7.63
N ALA A 247 -2.75 8.71 8.86
CA ALA A 247 -3.01 10.12 9.18
C ALA A 247 -2.01 10.69 10.18
N SER A 248 -1.88 12.01 10.18
CA SER A 248 -1.26 12.76 11.25
C SER A 248 -2.22 12.88 12.43
N LYS A 249 -1.88 12.29 13.58
CA LYS A 249 -2.67 12.36 14.82
C LYS A 249 -2.90 13.81 15.26
N LYS A 250 -1.89 14.66 15.06
CA LYS A 250 -2.00 16.10 15.32
C LYS A 250 -3.07 16.76 14.45
N SER A 251 -3.13 16.41 13.17
CA SER A 251 -4.12 16.94 12.24
C SER A 251 -5.52 16.49 12.60
N LEU A 252 -5.72 15.20 12.89
CA LEU A 252 -7.01 14.65 13.31
C LEU A 252 -7.58 15.33 14.55
N ASN A 253 -6.73 15.63 15.53
CA ASN A 253 -7.16 16.22 16.80
C ASN A 253 -7.35 17.74 16.77
N ARG A 254 -6.69 18.46 15.85
CA ARG A 254 -6.60 19.94 15.90
C ARG A 254 -7.19 20.64 14.70
N ARG A 255 -7.39 19.95 13.59
CA ARG A 255 -7.81 20.59 12.35
C ARG A 255 -9.21 20.19 11.97
N GLU A 256 -10.03 21.23 11.78
CA GLU A 256 -11.41 21.08 11.31
C GLU A 256 -11.46 20.37 9.94
N GLY A 257 -12.42 19.46 9.76
CA GLY A 257 -12.67 18.72 8.52
C GLY A 257 -11.75 17.53 8.28
N VAL A 258 -10.64 17.37 9.03
CA VAL A 258 -9.72 16.24 8.80
C VAL A 258 -10.34 14.92 9.26
N LEU A 259 -11.01 14.93 10.39
CA LEU A 259 -11.65 13.74 10.95
C LEU A 259 -12.81 13.28 10.07
N GLU A 260 -13.65 14.21 9.62
CA GLU A 260 -14.81 13.97 8.76
C GLU A 260 -14.37 13.41 7.38
N ILE A 261 -13.37 14.03 6.77
CA ILE A 261 -12.80 13.54 5.49
C ILE A 261 -12.15 12.17 5.67
N SER A 262 -11.49 11.92 6.81
CA SER A 262 -10.90 10.62 7.12
C SER A 262 -11.97 9.54 7.25
N HIS A 263 -13.10 9.85 7.87
CA HIS A 263 -14.24 8.97 8.01
C HIS A 263 -14.85 8.63 6.63
N GLU A 264 -15.15 9.65 5.82
CA GLU A 264 -15.70 9.46 4.48
C GLU A 264 -14.76 8.60 3.60
N MET A 265 -13.46 8.87 3.63
CA MET A 265 -12.48 8.07 2.89
C MET A 265 -12.44 6.61 3.38
N LEU A 266 -12.45 6.41 4.71
CA LEU A 266 -12.45 5.08 5.30
C LEU A 266 -13.69 4.29 4.89
N GLU A 267 -14.89 4.88 5.02
CA GLU A 267 -16.14 4.22 4.63
C GLU A 267 -16.16 3.80 3.16
N ARG A 268 -15.74 4.67 2.25
CA ARG A 268 -15.69 4.38 0.81
C ARG A 268 -14.69 3.27 0.47
N LEU A 269 -13.51 3.29 1.10
CA LEU A 269 -12.48 2.27 0.93
C LEU A 269 -12.97 0.92 1.48
N GLU A 270 -13.46 0.89 2.71
CA GLU A 270 -14.00 -0.32 3.36
C GLU A 270 -15.16 -0.92 2.56
N ALA A 271 -16.12 -0.09 2.13
CA ALA A 271 -17.27 -0.57 1.37
C ALA A 271 -16.85 -1.24 0.05
N HIS A 272 -15.86 -0.68 -0.65
CA HIS A 272 -15.31 -1.27 -1.86
C HIS A 272 -14.53 -2.54 -1.59
N LEU A 273 -13.64 -2.53 -0.62
CA LEU A 273 -12.81 -3.69 -0.25
C LEU A 273 -13.66 -4.83 0.29
N THR A 274 -14.70 -4.53 1.09
CA THR A 274 -15.66 -5.53 1.58
C THR A 274 -16.45 -6.18 0.45
N ALA A 275 -16.80 -5.43 -0.60
CA ALA A 275 -17.46 -5.97 -1.79
C ALA A 275 -16.52 -6.77 -2.70
N SER A 276 -15.22 -6.49 -2.63
CA SER A 276 -14.21 -7.16 -3.46
C SER A 276 -14.24 -8.67 -3.24
N GLY A 277 -14.27 -9.42 -4.34
CA GLY A 277 -14.34 -10.88 -4.29
C GLY A 277 -15.69 -11.46 -3.84
N LYS A 278 -16.73 -10.63 -3.70
CA LYS A 278 -18.11 -11.06 -3.41
C LYS A 278 -19.04 -10.75 -4.58
N ILE A 279 -20.07 -11.53 -4.71
CA ILE A 279 -21.09 -11.43 -5.76
C ILE A 279 -22.47 -11.69 -5.18
N MET A 280 -23.48 -11.04 -5.75
CA MET A 280 -24.87 -11.34 -5.46
C MET A 280 -25.38 -12.41 -6.41
N VAL A 281 -25.99 -13.43 -5.86
CA VAL A 281 -26.70 -14.47 -6.60
C VAL A 281 -28.19 -14.32 -6.31
N THR A 282 -28.98 -14.21 -7.35
CA THR A 282 -30.44 -14.19 -7.30
C THR A 282 -30.98 -15.46 -7.97
N ALA A 283 -31.92 -16.14 -7.34
CA ALA A 283 -32.60 -17.28 -7.93
C ALA A 283 -34.07 -17.31 -7.52
N ASN A 284 -34.91 -17.91 -8.33
CA ASN A 284 -36.33 -18.15 -7.98
C ASN A 284 -36.52 -19.59 -7.50
N MET A 285 -37.30 -19.77 -6.46
CA MET A 285 -37.63 -21.09 -5.87
C MET A 285 -39.13 -21.17 -5.55
N ARG A 286 -39.73 -22.29 -5.84
CA ARG A 286 -41.10 -22.58 -5.41
C ARG A 286 -41.12 -23.00 -3.94
N GLY A 287 -42.11 -22.52 -3.21
CA GLY A 287 -42.38 -22.87 -1.82
C GLY A 287 -43.75 -22.39 -1.37
N ASN A 288 -44.24 -22.91 -0.25
CA ASN A 288 -45.53 -22.49 0.29
C ASN A 288 -45.41 -21.20 1.12
N SER A 289 -44.20 -20.88 1.61
CA SER A 289 -43.95 -19.64 2.33
C SER A 289 -42.48 -19.21 2.20
N ALA A 290 -42.19 -17.95 2.55
CA ALA A 290 -40.82 -17.42 2.56
C ALA A 290 -39.94 -18.16 3.59
N GLU A 291 -40.49 -18.55 4.73
CA GLU A 291 -39.82 -19.27 5.81
C GLU A 291 -39.40 -20.67 5.33
N GLU A 292 -40.25 -21.40 4.64
CA GLU A 292 -39.91 -22.71 4.09
C GLU A 292 -38.76 -22.61 3.08
N VAL A 293 -38.78 -21.58 2.23
CA VAL A 293 -37.69 -21.33 1.26
C VAL A 293 -36.43 -20.95 1.99
N ALA A 294 -36.50 -20.10 3.03
CA ALA A 294 -35.34 -19.70 3.84
C ALA A 294 -34.68 -20.91 4.53
N GLU A 295 -35.48 -21.81 5.12
CA GLU A 295 -34.98 -23.05 5.76
C GLU A 295 -34.21 -23.93 4.77
N ARG A 296 -34.75 -24.11 3.55
CA ARG A 296 -34.06 -24.86 2.49
C ARG A 296 -32.74 -24.21 2.06
N VAL A 297 -32.71 -22.89 1.95
CA VAL A 297 -31.49 -22.14 1.57
C VAL A 297 -30.46 -22.23 2.69
N LEU A 298 -30.86 -21.99 3.94
CA LEU A 298 -29.95 -21.99 5.10
C LEU A 298 -29.41 -23.39 5.43
N SER A 299 -30.09 -24.46 4.98
CA SER A 299 -29.54 -25.83 5.08
C SER A 299 -28.27 -26.03 4.24
N GLN A 300 -27.96 -25.10 3.30
CA GLN A 300 -26.82 -25.19 2.42
C GLN A 300 -25.64 -24.33 2.92
N THR A 301 -24.51 -24.96 3.14
CA THR A 301 -23.31 -24.32 3.76
C THR A 301 -22.72 -23.14 2.99
N SER A 302 -22.95 -23.05 1.67
CA SER A 302 -22.40 -21.97 0.81
C SER A 302 -23.40 -20.85 0.57
N LEU A 303 -24.58 -20.88 1.17
CA LEU A 303 -25.68 -19.94 0.93
C LEU A 303 -26.06 -19.11 2.17
N CYS A 304 -25.18 -19.02 3.16
CA CYS A 304 -25.45 -18.27 4.40
C CYS A 304 -25.49 -16.74 4.17
N GLY A 305 -24.95 -16.23 3.07
CA GLY A 305 -24.94 -14.78 2.81
C GLY A 305 -24.03 -13.99 3.74
N LEU A 306 -24.28 -12.68 3.84
CA LEU A 306 -23.62 -11.77 4.80
C LEU A 306 -24.31 -11.83 6.17
N GLN A 307 -25.63 -11.62 6.18
CA GLN A 307 -26.51 -11.64 7.35
C GLN A 307 -27.67 -12.63 7.17
N GLY A 308 -27.59 -13.47 6.13
CA GLY A 308 -28.64 -14.39 5.70
C GLY A 308 -29.11 -14.10 4.27
N PRO A 309 -29.90 -15.03 3.67
CA PRO A 309 -30.56 -14.79 2.40
C PRO A 309 -31.77 -13.86 2.57
N THR A 310 -31.99 -12.96 1.61
CA THR A 310 -33.25 -12.21 1.51
C THR A 310 -34.24 -13.03 0.67
N ILE A 311 -35.41 -13.32 1.20
CA ILE A 311 -36.48 -14.04 0.51
C ILE A 311 -37.66 -13.10 0.27
N SER A 312 -38.08 -12.97 -0.99
CA SER A 312 -39.17 -12.07 -1.38
C SER A 312 -40.14 -12.78 -2.31
N PRO A 313 -41.47 -12.54 -2.20
CA PRO A 313 -42.47 -13.14 -3.08
C PRO A 313 -42.32 -12.62 -4.51
N VAL A 314 -42.46 -13.52 -5.48
CA VAL A 314 -42.49 -13.19 -6.91
C VAL A 314 -43.94 -13.32 -7.38
N TYR A 315 -44.51 -12.21 -7.81
CA TYR A 315 -45.91 -12.15 -8.27
C TYR A 315 -46.00 -12.50 -9.75
N CYS A 316 -47.00 -13.29 -10.12
CA CYS A 316 -47.38 -13.60 -11.49
C CYS A 316 -48.90 -13.50 -11.66
N THR A 317 -49.36 -13.47 -12.90
CA THR A 317 -50.79 -13.56 -13.21
C THR A 317 -51.17 -14.99 -13.54
N LEU A 318 -52.01 -15.60 -12.70
CA LEU A 318 -52.58 -16.92 -12.88
C LEU A 318 -54.09 -16.76 -13.02
N ASP A 319 -54.66 -17.22 -14.12
CA ASP A 319 -56.11 -17.16 -14.42
C ASP A 319 -56.73 -15.75 -14.25
N GLY A 320 -55.93 -14.69 -14.60
CA GLY A 320 -56.38 -13.31 -14.47
C GLY A 320 -56.24 -12.71 -13.07
N ASN A 321 -55.80 -13.44 -12.09
CA ASN A 321 -55.54 -12.97 -10.73
C ASN A 321 -54.05 -12.91 -10.41
N VAL A 322 -53.68 -11.95 -9.57
CA VAL A 322 -52.30 -11.84 -9.06
C VAL A 322 -52.09 -12.89 -7.99
N ALA A 323 -51.08 -13.74 -8.18
CA ALA A 323 -50.74 -14.82 -7.27
C ALA A 323 -49.20 -14.88 -7.05
N VAL A 324 -48.76 -15.51 -5.96
CA VAL A 324 -47.38 -15.84 -5.69
C VAL A 324 -47.09 -17.26 -6.11
N ASP A 325 -46.23 -17.49 -7.09
CA ASP A 325 -45.82 -18.83 -7.54
C ASP A 325 -44.37 -19.16 -7.15
N TYR A 326 -43.52 -18.13 -7.02
CA TYR A 326 -42.12 -18.26 -6.66
C TYR A 326 -41.73 -17.28 -5.56
N TYR A 327 -40.61 -17.59 -4.92
CA TYR A 327 -39.87 -16.69 -4.03
C TYR A 327 -38.50 -16.39 -4.66
N ALA A 328 -38.14 -15.12 -4.75
CA ALA A 328 -36.81 -14.69 -5.14
C ALA A 328 -35.89 -14.79 -3.92
N ILE A 329 -34.75 -15.44 -4.12
CA ILE A 329 -33.69 -15.58 -3.14
C ILE A 329 -32.57 -14.63 -3.58
N ASN A 330 -32.17 -13.69 -2.73
CA ASN A 330 -30.97 -12.88 -2.94
C ASN A 330 -29.95 -13.26 -1.86
N VAL A 331 -28.76 -13.69 -2.27
CA VAL A 331 -27.70 -14.09 -1.35
C VAL A 331 -26.33 -13.62 -1.86
N VAL A 332 -25.52 -13.06 -0.96
CA VAL A 332 -24.14 -12.69 -1.27
C VAL A 332 -23.24 -13.87 -0.99
N VAL A 333 -22.42 -14.24 -1.98
CA VAL A 333 -21.50 -15.38 -1.85
C VAL A 333 -20.10 -14.96 -2.28
N PRO A 334 -19.03 -15.61 -1.75
CA PRO A 334 -17.68 -15.42 -2.25
C PRO A 334 -17.58 -15.86 -3.73
N GLN A 335 -16.93 -15.05 -4.56
CA GLN A 335 -16.74 -15.36 -5.98
C GLN A 335 -16.06 -16.72 -6.19
N LYS A 336 -15.13 -17.09 -5.30
CA LYS A 336 -14.46 -18.40 -5.30
C LYS A 336 -15.42 -19.58 -5.18
N SER A 337 -16.55 -19.38 -4.50
CA SER A 337 -17.57 -20.40 -4.23
C SER A 337 -18.75 -20.36 -5.20
N LEU A 338 -18.76 -19.47 -6.19
CA LEU A 338 -19.89 -19.23 -7.09
C LEU A 338 -20.49 -20.51 -7.66
N TYR A 339 -19.67 -21.35 -8.32
CA TYR A 339 -20.17 -22.55 -8.96
C TYR A 339 -20.79 -23.53 -7.96
N LYS A 340 -20.18 -23.71 -6.79
CA LYS A 340 -20.71 -24.53 -5.70
C LYS A 340 -22.06 -23.99 -5.20
N SER A 341 -22.17 -22.68 -5.02
CA SER A 341 -23.40 -22.02 -4.60
C SER A 341 -24.53 -22.21 -5.62
N ILE A 342 -24.21 -22.11 -6.94
CA ILE A 342 -25.19 -22.36 -8.00
C ILE A 342 -25.66 -23.84 -7.97
N GLN A 343 -24.75 -24.80 -7.79
CA GLN A 343 -25.11 -26.22 -7.69
C GLN A 343 -26.03 -26.46 -6.48
N GLN A 344 -25.70 -25.88 -5.33
CA GLN A 344 -26.55 -26.00 -4.12
C GLN A 344 -27.93 -25.36 -4.30
N LEU A 345 -28.02 -24.16 -4.92
CA LEU A 345 -29.31 -23.55 -5.22
C LEU A 345 -30.18 -24.46 -6.13
N ARG A 346 -29.56 -25.04 -7.17
CA ARG A 346 -30.26 -25.94 -8.09
C ARG A 346 -30.72 -27.24 -7.39
N SER A 347 -29.92 -27.80 -6.49
CA SER A 347 -30.25 -29.05 -5.78
C SER A 347 -31.45 -28.91 -4.87
N ILE A 348 -31.74 -27.70 -4.36
CA ILE A 348 -32.89 -27.39 -3.52
C ILE A 348 -34.09 -26.83 -4.29
N GLY A 349 -34.01 -26.81 -5.62
CA GLY A 349 -35.11 -26.38 -6.50
C GLY A 349 -35.00 -24.95 -7.00
N GLY A 350 -33.86 -24.29 -6.82
CA GLY A 350 -33.61 -22.95 -7.36
C GLY A 350 -33.47 -22.95 -8.89
N SER A 351 -34.06 -21.98 -9.54
CA SER A 351 -34.10 -21.81 -10.99
C SER A 351 -33.88 -20.34 -11.37
N GLY A 352 -33.61 -20.06 -12.66
CA GLY A 352 -33.44 -18.69 -13.15
C GLY A 352 -32.30 -17.93 -12.45
N VAL A 353 -31.15 -18.61 -12.23
CA VAL A 353 -30.04 -18.04 -11.45
C VAL A 353 -29.38 -16.88 -12.20
N LEU A 354 -29.39 -15.70 -11.58
CA LEU A 354 -28.72 -14.48 -12.03
C LEU A 354 -27.53 -14.21 -11.11
N VAL A 355 -26.47 -13.63 -11.68
CA VAL A 355 -25.25 -13.29 -10.93
C VAL A 355 -24.89 -11.82 -11.22
N SER A 356 -24.72 -11.03 -10.15
CA SER A 356 -24.37 -9.63 -10.24
C SER A 356 -23.12 -9.34 -9.41
N LYS A 357 -22.19 -8.51 -9.96
CA LYS A 357 -21.05 -8.02 -9.19
C LYS A 357 -21.53 -6.98 -8.20
N LEU A 358 -20.99 -7.04 -6.99
CA LEU A 358 -21.18 -6.01 -5.99
C LEU A 358 -20.08 -4.95 -6.14
N THR A 359 -20.46 -3.69 -6.08
CA THR A 359 -19.53 -2.55 -6.15
C THR A 359 -19.15 -2.09 -4.76
N TYR A 360 -20.11 -2.05 -3.85
CA TYR A 360 -19.95 -1.60 -2.47
C TYR A 360 -20.81 -2.42 -1.52
N ILE A 361 -20.31 -2.62 -0.29
CA ILE A 361 -21.05 -3.11 0.85
C ILE A 361 -20.73 -2.18 2.00
N PHE A 362 -21.67 -1.33 2.40
CA PHE A 362 -21.54 -0.44 3.54
C PHE A 362 -22.09 -1.14 4.79
N ASP A 363 -21.30 -1.11 5.85
CA ASP A 363 -21.74 -1.48 7.19
C ASP A 363 -22.24 -0.24 7.94
N GLU A 364 -22.97 -0.40 9.06
CA GLU A 364 -23.45 0.73 9.87
C GLU A 364 -22.30 1.56 10.42
N GLU A 365 -21.25 0.90 10.91
CA GLU A 365 -20.03 1.51 11.40
C GLU A 365 -18.87 0.53 11.28
N THR A 366 -17.76 0.98 10.70
CA THR A 366 -16.61 0.11 10.53
C THR A 366 -15.85 -0.10 11.83
N PRO A 367 -15.35 -1.32 12.12
CA PRO A 367 -14.54 -1.57 13.32
C PRO A 367 -13.28 -0.69 13.36
N ARG A 368 -12.71 -0.35 12.19
CA ARG A 368 -11.54 0.52 12.08
C ARG A 368 -11.85 1.95 12.51
N TRP A 369 -13.06 2.44 12.26
CA TRP A 369 -13.48 3.76 12.74
C TRP A 369 -13.54 3.82 14.25
N ARG A 370 -14.17 2.84 14.90
CA ARG A 370 -14.20 2.75 16.36
C ARG A 370 -12.80 2.68 16.97
N LYS A 371 -11.91 1.88 16.35
CA LYS A 371 -10.52 1.78 16.76
C LYS A 371 -9.82 3.14 16.67
N LEU A 372 -9.99 3.85 15.56
CA LEU A 372 -9.42 5.17 15.35
C LEU A 372 -9.89 6.18 16.43
N LEU A 373 -11.20 6.26 16.70
CA LEU A 373 -11.74 7.14 17.74
C LEU A 373 -11.16 6.80 19.12
N SER A 374 -11.07 5.52 19.45
CA SER A 374 -10.45 5.06 20.70
C SER A 374 -8.97 5.49 20.82
N GLU A 375 -8.19 5.39 19.74
CA GLU A 375 -6.78 5.82 19.70
C GLU A 375 -6.61 7.34 19.80
N LEU A 376 -7.63 8.09 19.41
CA LEU A 376 -7.69 9.55 19.55
C LEU A 376 -8.22 10.01 20.93
N GLY A 377 -8.75 9.09 21.74
CA GLY A 377 -9.36 9.38 23.03
C GLY A 377 -10.77 9.98 22.93
N MET A 378 -11.49 9.67 21.86
CA MET A 378 -12.86 10.13 21.58
C MET A 378 -13.90 9.02 21.82
#